data_0104435b13fe34cd2f0dec548f38f879
#
_entry.id   0104435b13fe34cd2f0dec548f38f879
#
_cell.length_a   1.000
_cell.length_b   1.000
_cell.length_c   1.000
_cell.angle_alpha   90.00
_cell.angle_beta   90.00
_cell.angle_gamma   90.00
#
_symmetry.space_group_name_H-M   'P 1'
#
loop_
_entity.id
_entity.type
_entity.pdbx_description
1 polymer ?
#
loop_
_entity_poly.entity_id
_entity_poly.type
_entity_poly.pdbx_seq_one_letter_code
_entity_poly.pdbx_strand_id
1 'polypeptide(L)'
;MTCSILVGGAWGDEGKGKCITYLCGNDKPDIIARAGVGPNAGHSVEFNGEKYGLRLIPSGFVHTDAKLMIGAGVLVDKDVLFKEFEDLKKYNVKERTFVDPRCAIITKDHRERDKKSEHLAKKIGSTGSGCGPANSDRVLRTV
;
A
#
# COMPACT_ATOMS: atom_id res chain seq x y z
N MET A 1 25.89 -0.48 0.91
CA MET A 1 24.43 -0.25 0.75
C MET A 1 23.71 -1.18 1.70
N THR A 2 22.95 -0.66 2.64
CA THR A 2 22.23 -1.46 3.65
C THR A 2 20.77 -1.52 3.26
N CYS A 3 20.13 -2.70 3.40
CA CYS A 3 18.72 -2.89 3.15
C CYS A 3 18.07 -3.46 4.40
N SER A 4 17.02 -2.80 4.90
CA SER A 4 16.22 -3.28 6.02
C SER A 4 14.86 -3.74 5.53
N ILE A 5 14.42 -4.93 5.93
CA ILE A 5 13.13 -5.51 5.54
C ILE A 5 12.29 -5.73 6.79
N LEU A 6 11.12 -5.09 6.84
CA LEU A 6 10.16 -5.26 7.92
C LEU A 6 9.01 -6.18 7.49
N VAL A 7 8.90 -7.32 8.13
CA VAL A 7 7.83 -8.30 7.91
C VAL A 7 6.95 -8.45 9.16
N GLY A 8 5.67 -8.72 8.93
CA GLY A 8 4.75 -9.08 10.01
C GLY A 8 4.93 -10.55 10.40
N GLY A 9 4.95 -10.82 11.70
CA GLY A 9 5.00 -12.18 12.25
C GLY A 9 3.65 -12.71 12.72
N ALA A 10 2.58 -11.92 12.60
CA ALA A 10 1.23 -12.27 13.02
C ALA A 10 0.19 -11.94 11.94
N TRP A 11 -1.06 -11.74 12.33
CA TRP A 11 -2.20 -11.63 11.41
C TRP A 11 -2.58 -10.19 11.03
N GLY A 12 -1.70 -9.24 11.23
CA GLY A 12 -1.90 -7.80 11.01
C GLY A 12 -1.86 -7.03 12.32
N ASP A 13 -2.00 -5.71 12.22
CA ASP A 13 -2.04 -4.77 13.35
C ASP A 13 -0.81 -4.77 14.29
N GLU A 14 0.35 -5.21 13.75
CA GLU A 14 1.62 -5.25 14.51
C GLU A 14 2.33 -3.88 14.57
N GLY A 15 1.73 -2.83 14.06
CA GLY A 15 2.33 -1.50 14.07
C GLY A 15 3.45 -1.30 13.05
N LYS A 16 3.53 -2.12 11.98
CA LYS A 16 4.58 -2.01 10.94
C LYS A 16 4.74 -0.59 10.38
N GLY A 17 3.63 0.14 10.19
CA GLY A 17 3.68 1.52 9.72
C GLY A 17 4.47 2.44 10.65
N LYS A 18 4.24 2.34 11.96
CA LYS A 18 4.98 3.10 12.97
C LYS A 18 6.46 2.73 13.00
N CYS A 19 6.76 1.42 12.95
CA CYS A 19 8.14 0.94 12.92
C CYS A 19 8.91 1.46 11.71
N ILE A 20 8.31 1.40 10.51
CA ILE A 20 8.92 1.95 9.28
C ILE A 20 9.17 3.44 9.42
N THR A 21 8.21 4.20 9.91
CA THR A 21 8.37 5.66 10.09
C THR A 21 9.53 5.96 11.06
N TYR A 22 9.62 5.23 12.16
CA TYR A 22 10.71 5.38 13.13
C TYR A 22 12.08 5.04 12.54
N LEU A 23 12.20 3.90 11.87
CA LEU A 23 13.44 3.46 11.23
C LEU A 23 13.89 4.45 10.14
N CYS A 24 12.97 4.92 9.32
CA CYS A 24 13.28 5.92 8.30
C CYS A 24 13.80 7.24 8.88
N GLY A 25 13.31 7.64 10.06
CA GLY A 25 13.81 8.82 10.77
C GLY A 25 15.25 8.68 11.24
N ASN A 26 15.65 7.48 11.66
CA ASN A 26 16.99 7.20 12.14
C ASN A 26 17.97 6.90 10.99
N ASP A 27 17.57 6.04 10.07
CA ASP A 27 18.48 5.48 9.04
C ASP A 27 18.54 6.36 7.78
N LYS A 28 17.58 7.27 7.60
CA LYS A 28 17.48 8.20 6.45
C LYS A 28 17.72 7.49 5.11
N PRO A 29 16.89 6.49 4.75
CA PRO A 29 17.09 5.71 3.54
C PRO A 29 16.84 6.56 2.28
N ASP A 30 17.54 6.27 1.19
CA ASP A 30 17.30 6.89 -0.12
C ASP A 30 15.98 6.42 -0.74
N ILE A 31 15.55 5.20 -0.40
CA ILE A 31 14.36 4.56 -0.97
C ILE A 31 13.55 3.89 0.14
N ILE A 32 12.24 4.12 0.13
CA ILE A 32 11.27 3.45 0.98
C ILE A 32 10.29 2.71 0.09
N ALA A 33 10.32 1.37 0.16
CA ALA A 33 9.50 0.53 -0.71
C ALA A 33 8.36 -0.17 0.02
N ARG A 34 7.21 -0.25 -0.63
CA ARG A 34 6.10 -1.10 -0.24
C ARG A 34 6.07 -2.33 -1.12
N ALA A 35 6.05 -3.51 -0.50
CA ALA A 35 5.93 -4.81 -1.16
C ALA A 35 4.65 -5.58 -0.77
N GLY A 36 3.74 -4.94 -0.07
CA GLY A 36 2.47 -5.56 0.36
C GLY A 36 1.47 -5.73 -0.78
N VAL A 37 0.41 -6.53 -0.55
CA VAL A 37 -0.49 -7.00 -1.61
C VAL A 37 -1.28 -5.87 -2.26
N GLY A 38 -1.95 -5.01 -1.49
CA GLY A 38 -2.82 -3.99 -2.08
C GLY A 38 -3.48 -3.06 -1.06
N PRO A 39 -4.47 -2.27 -1.48
CA PRO A 39 -5.14 -1.27 -0.64
C PRO A 39 -6.09 -1.85 0.42
N ASN A 40 -6.24 -3.18 0.49
CA ASN A 40 -6.95 -3.88 1.56
C ASN A 40 -6.22 -3.80 2.91
N ALA A 41 -4.90 -3.59 2.91
CA ALA A 41 -4.10 -3.44 4.12
C ALA A 41 -3.88 -1.95 4.44
N GLY A 42 -4.52 -1.48 5.52
CA GLY A 42 -4.30 -0.12 6.03
C GLY A 42 -3.04 -0.01 6.88
N HIS A 43 -2.39 1.14 6.84
CA HIS A 43 -1.28 1.50 7.72
C HIS A 43 -1.58 2.81 8.40
N SER A 44 -1.44 2.85 9.72
CA SER A 44 -1.55 4.10 10.46
C SER A 44 -0.16 4.63 10.80
N VAL A 45 0.06 5.88 10.50
CA VAL A 45 1.27 6.63 10.85
C VAL A 45 0.87 7.82 11.70
N GLU A 46 1.61 8.07 12.75
CA GLU A 46 1.48 9.28 13.55
C GLU A 46 2.81 10.03 13.48
N PHE A 47 2.75 11.30 13.06
CA PHE A 47 3.92 12.15 12.93
C PHE A 47 3.56 13.60 13.28
N ASN A 48 4.34 14.21 14.17
CA ASN A 48 4.11 15.57 14.67
C ASN A 48 2.69 15.82 15.20
N GLY A 49 2.09 14.82 15.88
CA GLY A 49 0.74 14.91 16.44
C GLY A 49 -0.38 14.69 15.43
N GLU A 50 -0.07 14.53 14.16
CA GLU A 50 -1.06 14.22 13.12
C GLU A 50 -1.10 12.72 12.79
N LYS A 51 -2.30 12.19 12.55
CA LYS A 51 -2.51 10.79 12.19
C LYS A 51 -2.86 10.66 10.71
N TYR A 52 -2.18 9.73 10.04
CA TYR A 52 -2.36 9.43 8.62
C TYR A 52 -2.78 7.97 8.44
N GLY A 53 -3.84 7.75 7.69
CA GLY A 53 -4.28 6.41 7.28
C GLY A 53 -3.88 6.16 5.83
N LEU A 54 -2.96 5.25 5.60
CA LEU A 54 -2.40 4.93 4.28
C LEU A 54 -2.82 3.55 3.82
N ARG A 55 -2.93 3.38 2.52
CA ARG A 55 -3.21 2.09 1.89
C ARG A 55 -2.18 1.71 0.82
N LEU A 56 -1.60 2.68 0.12
CA LEU A 56 -0.65 2.47 -0.97
C LEU A 56 0.69 3.17 -0.74
N ILE A 57 0.70 4.41 -0.27
CA ILE A 57 1.94 5.15 -0.03
C ILE A 57 2.74 4.51 1.11
N PRO A 58 4.05 4.28 0.94
CA PRO A 58 4.92 3.76 2.00
C PRO A 58 4.91 4.62 3.26
N SER A 59 4.86 3.99 4.44
CA SER A 59 4.67 4.66 5.73
C SER A 59 5.77 5.64 6.13
N GLY A 60 6.95 5.56 5.53
CA GLY A 60 8.04 6.53 5.75
C GLY A 60 7.92 7.81 4.93
N PHE A 61 6.79 8.10 4.31
CA PHE A 61 6.56 9.25 3.42
C PHE A 61 6.88 10.61 4.06
N VAL A 62 6.85 10.71 5.38
CA VAL A 62 7.19 11.94 6.12
C VAL A 62 8.65 12.37 5.95
N HIS A 63 9.52 11.46 5.54
CA HIS A 63 10.93 11.74 5.23
C HIS A 63 11.04 12.18 3.77
N THR A 64 11.13 13.48 3.57
CA THR A 64 10.95 14.15 2.27
C THR A 64 12.05 13.90 1.24
N ASP A 65 13.22 13.40 1.65
CA ASP A 65 14.33 13.14 0.74
C ASP A 65 14.30 11.75 0.12
N ALA A 66 13.50 10.84 0.69
CA ALA A 66 13.39 9.47 0.21
C ALA A 66 12.47 9.33 -1.00
N LYS A 67 12.88 8.51 -1.97
CA LYS A 67 11.99 8.03 -3.04
C LYS A 67 11.02 6.99 -2.48
N LEU A 68 9.75 7.10 -2.84
CA LEU A 68 8.69 6.20 -2.42
C LEU A 68 8.40 5.21 -3.55
N MET A 69 8.55 3.92 -3.30
CA MET A 69 8.34 2.91 -4.34
C MET A 69 7.18 1.97 -4.01
N ILE A 70 6.31 1.77 -4.98
CA ILE A 70 5.27 0.74 -4.96
C ILE A 70 5.77 -0.40 -5.84
N GLY A 71 6.14 -1.53 -5.20
CA GLY A 71 6.83 -2.64 -5.86
C GLY A 71 5.90 -3.53 -6.69
N ALA A 72 6.48 -4.30 -7.60
CA ALA A 72 5.82 -5.14 -8.61
C ALA A 72 4.71 -6.07 -8.10
N GLY A 73 4.76 -6.50 -6.83
CA GLY A 73 3.75 -7.37 -6.22
C GLY A 73 2.49 -6.67 -5.74
N VAL A 74 2.46 -5.34 -5.76
CA VAL A 74 1.36 -4.55 -5.21
C VAL A 74 0.22 -4.43 -6.22
N LEU A 75 -1.02 -4.57 -5.72
CA LEU A 75 -2.23 -4.25 -6.46
C LEU A 75 -2.56 -2.78 -6.23
N VAL A 76 -2.65 -2.00 -7.30
CA VAL A 76 -2.84 -0.56 -7.22
C VAL A 76 -4.27 -0.18 -7.55
N ASP A 77 -4.93 0.48 -6.63
CA ASP A 77 -6.18 1.19 -6.85
C ASP A 77 -5.87 2.66 -7.13
N LYS A 78 -6.11 3.09 -8.36
CA LYS A 78 -5.76 4.45 -8.79
C LYS A 78 -6.51 5.53 -8.00
N ASP A 79 -7.78 5.29 -7.66
CA ASP A 79 -8.60 6.27 -6.95
C ASP A 79 -8.06 6.46 -5.53
N VAL A 80 -7.64 5.36 -4.88
CA VAL A 80 -6.98 5.40 -3.57
C VAL A 80 -5.63 6.12 -3.66
N LEU A 81 -4.83 5.81 -4.66
CA LEU A 81 -3.50 6.42 -4.84
C LEU A 81 -3.60 7.93 -5.05
N PHE A 82 -4.48 8.38 -5.94
CA PHE A 82 -4.67 9.80 -6.19
C PHE A 82 -5.23 10.54 -4.97
N LYS A 83 -6.13 9.91 -4.22
CA LYS A 83 -6.61 10.47 -2.96
C LYS A 83 -5.46 10.64 -1.96
N GLU A 84 -4.60 9.64 -1.80
CA GLU A 84 -3.43 9.74 -0.90
C GLU A 84 -2.44 10.81 -1.37
N PHE A 85 -2.27 11.05 -2.67
CA PHE A 85 -1.46 12.16 -3.18
C PHE A 85 -2.00 13.53 -2.75
N GLU A 86 -3.32 13.72 -2.80
CA GLU A 86 -3.94 14.97 -2.34
C GLU A 86 -3.88 15.12 -0.81
N ASP A 87 -4.21 14.05 -0.07
CA ASP A 87 -4.19 14.06 1.39
C ASP A 87 -2.77 14.33 1.96
N LEU A 88 -1.73 13.94 1.22
CA LEU A 88 -0.32 14.06 1.61
C LEU A 88 0.45 15.11 0.84
N LYS A 89 -0.23 16.04 0.18
CA LYS A 89 0.36 17.06 -0.69
C LYS A 89 1.48 17.87 -0.03
N LYS A 90 1.37 18.16 1.27
CA LYS A 90 2.39 18.89 2.03
C LYS A 90 3.75 18.19 2.12
N TYR A 91 3.81 16.90 1.81
CA TYR A 91 5.03 16.10 1.81
C TYR A 91 5.58 15.82 0.39
N ASN A 92 5.01 16.43 -0.64
CA ASN A 92 5.39 16.25 -2.04
C ASN A 92 5.48 14.77 -2.47
N VAL A 93 4.56 13.93 -1.94
CA VAL A 93 4.61 12.46 -2.18
C VAL A 93 4.44 12.10 -3.64
N LYS A 94 3.65 12.86 -4.39
CA LYS A 94 3.36 12.59 -5.80
C LYS A 94 4.63 12.62 -6.65
N GLU A 95 5.48 13.63 -6.45
CA GLU A 95 6.70 13.87 -7.22
C GLU A 95 7.80 12.82 -6.94
N ARG A 96 7.72 12.15 -5.79
CA ARG A 96 8.71 11.15 -5.34
C ARG A 96 8.19 9.72 -5.37
N THR A 97 6.93 9.50 -5.75
CA THR A 97 6.35 8.15 -5.80
C THR A 97 6.58 7.53 -7.17
N PHE A 98 7.14 6.34 -7.15
CA PHE A 98 7.39 5.50 -8.33
C PHE A 98 6.58 4.22 -8.19
N VAL A 99 5.83 3.88 -9.22
CA VAL A 99 5.04 2.65 -9.29
C VAL A 99 5.71 1.71 -10.29
N ASP A 100 5.99 0.49 -9.87
CA ASP A 100 6.54 -0.52 -10.77
C ASP A 100 5.53 -0.83 -11.88
N PRO A 101 5.93 -0.83 -13.16
CA PRO A 101 5.01 -1.09 -14.28
C PRO A 101 4.38 -2.49 -14.27
N ARG A 102 4.89 -3.39 -13.45
CA ARG A 102 4.33 -4.74 -13.26
C ARG A 102 3.27 -4.80 -12.13
N CYS A 103 2.91 -3.67 -11.52
CA CYS A 103 1.78 -3.62 -10.61
C CYS A 103 0.48 -3.87 -11.36
N ALA A 104 -0.38 -4.74 -10.83
CA ALA A 104 -1.72 -4.91 -11.38
C ALA A 104 -2.66 -3.80 -10.90
N ILE A 105 -3.48 -3.29 -11.81
CA ILE A 105 -4.45 -2.22 -11.49
C ILE A 105 -5.78 -2.83 -11.11
N ILE A 106 -6.33 -2.40 -9.98
CA ILE A 106 -7.67 -2.78 -9.56
C ILE A 106 -8.69 -2.00 -10.38
N THR A 107 -9.57 -2.72 -11.08
CA THR A 107 -10.64 -2.17 -11.91
C THR A 107 -11.99 -2.17 -11.17
N LYS A 108 -12.99 -1.53 -11.76
CA LYS A 108 -14.38 -1.60 -11.27
C LYS A 108 -14.92 -3.03 -11.30
N ASP A 109 -14.59 -3.80 -12.36
CA ASP A 109 -14.98 -5.21 -12.47
C ASP A 109 -14.42 -6.05 -11.31
N HIS A 110 -13.16 -5.87 -10.95
CA HIS A 110 -12.57 -6.55 -9.80
C HIS A 110 -13.35 -6.29 -8.51
N ARG A 111 -13.74 -5.03 -8.25
CA ARG A 111 -14.53 -4.66 -7.07
C ARG A 111 -15.95 -5.26 -7.11
N GLU A 112 -16.57 -5.32 -8.29
CA GLU A 112 -17.88 -5.94 -8.44
C GLU A 112 -17.83 -7.45 -8.23
N ARG A 113 -16.85 -8.15 -8.79
CA ARG A 113 -16.64 -9.59 -8.58
C ARG A 113 -16.38 -9.91 -7.11
N ASP A 114 -15.58 -9.08 -6.42
CA ASP A 114 -15.29 -9.25 -4.99
C ASP A 114 -16.57 -9.14 -4.16
N LYS A 115 -17.42 -8.13 -4.43
CA LYS A 115 -18.68 -7.91 -3.72
C LYS A 115 -19.75 -8.96 -4.03
N LYS A 116 -19.83 -9.45 -5.26
CA LYS A 116 -20.82 -10.46 -5.69
C LYS A 116 -20.48 -11.87 -5.22
N SER A 117 -19.25 -12.15 -4.84
CA SER A 117 -18.83 -13.45 -4.37
C SER A 117 -19.34 -13.70 -2.95
N GLU A 118 -20.37 -14.56 -2.81
CA GLU A 118 -20.86 -14.97 -1.49
C GLU A 118 -19.79 -15.62 -0.62
N HIS A 119 -18.88 -16.36 -1.24
CA HIS A 119 -17.76 -17.00 -0.54
C HIS A 119 -16.83 -15.96 0.05
N LEU A 120 -16.43 -14.96 -0.74
CA LEU A 120 -15.55 -13.87 -0.27
C LEU A 120 -16.23 -12.99 0.78
N ALA A 121 -17.48 -12.62 0.56
CA ALA A 121 -18.22 -11.75 1.46
C ALA A 121 -18.59 -12.42 2.79
N LYS A 122 -19.15 -13.65 2.74
CA LYS A 122 -19.73 -14.30 3.92
C LYS A 122 -18.77 -15.23 4.66
N LYS A 123 -17.87 -15.94 3.94
CA LYS A 123 -16.96 -16.93 4.55
C LYS A 123 -15.57 -16.38 4.83
N ILE A 124 -15.04 -15.52 3.96
CA ILE A 124 -13.70 -14.96 4.09
C ILE A 124 -13.71 -13.58 4.77
N GLY A 125 -14.80 -12.82 4.67
CA GLY A 125 -14.89 -11.46 5.20
C GLY A 125 -14.09 -10.47 4.36
N SER A 126 -14.16 -10.57 3.03
CA SER A 126 -13.48 -9.65 2.12
C SER A 126 -13.89 -8.19 2.37
N THR A 127 -12.95 -7.28 2.21
CA THR A 127 -13.20 -5.83 2.29
C THR A 127 -13.96 -5.29 1.08
N GLY A 128 -14.21 -6.09 0.04
CA GLY A 128 -14.85 -5.68 -1.21
C GLY A 128 -14.01 -4.69 -2.04
N SER A 129 -12.70 -4.64 -1.76
CA SER A 129 -11.77 -3.73 -2.44
C SER A 129 -11.29 -4.23 -3.81
N GLY A 130 -11.67 -5.46 -4.21
CA GLY A 130 -11.29 -6.06 -5.49
C GLY A 130 -9.90 -6.69 -5.52
N CYS A 131 -9.22 -6.77 -4.38
CA CYS A 131 -7.84 -7.31 -4.32
C CYS A 131 -7.77 -8.79 -4.67
N GLY A 132 -8.73 -9.59 -4.20
CA GLY A 132 -8.79 -11.03 -4.50
C GLY A 132 -8.91 -11.30 -6.01
N PRO A 133 -9.96 -10.80 -6.67
CA PRO A 133 -10.13 -10.94 -8.13
C PRO A 133 -8.95 -10.39 -8.93
N ALA A 134 -8.43 -9.20 -8.59
CA ALA A 134 -7.30 -8.61 -9.31
C ALA A 134 -6.02 -9.47 -9.17
N ASN A 135 -5.78 -10.05 -8.00
CA ASN A 135 -4.65 -10.95 -7.81
C ASN A 135 -4.83 -12.26 -8.59
N SER A 136 -6.04 -12.80 -8.61
CA SER A 136 -6.38 -13.98 -9.41
C SER A 136 -6.08 -13.75 -10.89
N ASP A 137 -6.58 -12.66 -11.45
CA ASP A 137 -6.37 -12.33 -12.86
C ASP A 137 -4.89 -12.12 -13.19
N ARG A 138 -4.13 -11.48 -12.29
CA ARG A 138 -2.68 -11.35 -12.44
C ARG A 138 -1.98 -12.70 -12.49
N VAL A 139 -2.34 -13.65 -11.61
CA VAL A 139 -1.73 -14.98 -11.56
C VAL A 139 -2.11 -15.79 -12.81
N LEU A 140 -3.37 -15.69 -13.26
CA LEU A 140 -3.89 -16.32 -14.46
C LEU A 140 -3.42 -15.64 -15.77
N ARG A 141 -2.78 -14.46 -15.64
CA ARG A 141 -2.33 -13.64 -16.79
C ARG A 141 -3.48 -13.24 -17.73
N THR A 142 -4.62 -12.91 -17.15
CA THR A 142 -5.82 -12.44 -17.87
C THR A 142 -5.94 -10.92 -17.93
N VAL A 143 -4.97 -10.22 -17.36
CA VAL A 143 -4.80 -8.76 -17.36
C VAL A 143 -3.38 -8.40 -17.75
#